data_912aaee02e3ee452db3cff11198080c3
#
_entry.id   912aaee02e3ee452db3cff11198080c3
#
_cell.length_a   1.000
_cell.length_b   1.000
_cell.length_c   1.000
_cell.angle_alpha   90.00
_cell.angle_beta   90.00
_cell.angle_gamma   90.00
#
_symmetry.space_group_name_H-M   'P 1'
#
loop_
_entity.id
_entity.type
_entity.pdbx_description
1 polymer ?
#
loop_
_entity_poly.entity_id
_entity_poly.type
_entity_poly.pdbx_seq_one_letter_code
_entity_poly.pdbx_strand_id
1 'polypeptide(L)'
;LCRGTSLPGLLGIPYQREKVVRPFLQVTHQEILNYCEAMGLSYVTDSTNLSHDYTRNRLRWEVLPVLEQVNPGFLAAISRMTQTLSQDQDYLETQAAALLGEARVPVGLDASRLRQAHPALVSRALLLYWKERTGEESSLEKKHVDALLACLERGGETDLPGGVRGWCSQGVFSLEEPERPEGFSVRVFLGETLLPCGKQLNLRVEQLPQEGVVPKIHNLLFKNALDYDIIT
;
A
#
# COMPACT_ATOMS: atom_id res chain seq x y z
N LEU A 1 -13.11 -2.10 -10.11
CA LEU A 1 -13.29 -3.04 -11.23
C LEU A 1 -12.41 -2.68 -12.43
N CYS A 2 -12.52 -1.46 -12.99
CA CYS A 2 -11.84 -1.06 -14.23
C CYS A 2 -10.30 -1.21 -14.24
N ARG A 3 -9.66 -1.20 -13.09
CA ARG A 3 -8.20 -1.36 -12.94
C ARG A 3 -7.81 -2.75 -12.42
N GLY A 4 -8.78 -3.66 -12.25
CA GLY A 4 -8.58 -4.87 -11.49
C GLY A 4 -8.50 -4.58 -9.98
N THR A 5 -9.05 -5.47 -9.18
CA THR A 5 -9.00 -5.37 -7.73
C THR A 5 -9.22 -6.76 -7.11
N SER A 6 -8.72 -6.93 -5.90
CA SER A 6 -8.99 -8.10 -5.04
C SER A 6 -10.25 -7.87 -4.19
N LEU A 7 -10.63 -8.88 -3.43
CA LEU A 7 -11.81 -8.81 -2.55
C LEU A 7 -11.81 -7.57 -1.63
N PRO A 8 -10.72 -7.21 -0.90
CA PRO A 8 -10.70 -5.99 -0.11
C PRO A 8 -10.98 -4.71 -0.91
N GLY A 9 -10.51 -4.63 -2.16
CA GLY A 9 -10.77 -3.48 -3.01
C GLY A 9 -12.20 -3.40 -3.55
N LEU A 10 -12.93 -4.52 -3.60
CA LEU A 10 -14.37 -4.55 -3.95
C LEU A 10 -15.26 -4.02 -2.82
N LEU A 11 -14.80 -4.09 -1.57
CA LEU A 11 -15.54 -3.58 -0.41
C LEU A 11 -15.63 -2.05 -0.38
N GLY A 12 -14.80 -1.36 -1.18
CA GLY A 12 -14.79 0.09 -1.24
C GLY A 12 -14.08 0.73 -0.06
N ILE A 13 -14.56 1.91 0.33
CA ILE A 13 -13.96 2.68 1.43
C ILE A 13 -14.59 2.23 2.75
N PRO A 14 -13.81 1.80 3.76
CA PRO A 14 -14.36 1.38 5.05
C PRO A 14 -14.90 2.58 5.84
N TYR A 15 -15.96 2.32 6.63
CA TYR A 15 -16.54 3.31 7.54
C TYR A 15 -15.51 3.88 8.51
N GLN A 16 -14.68 3.02 9.05
CA GLN A 16 -13.58 3.40 9.93
C GLN A 16 -12.28 2.75 9.44
N ARG A 17 -11.21 3.55 9.41
CA ARG A 17 -9.85 3.06 9.20
C ARG A 17 -8.93 3.78 10.18
N GLU A 18 -8.35 3.02 11.13
CA GLU A 18 -7.54 3.57 12.21
C GLU A 18 -8.28 4.67 13.00
N LYS A 19 -7.78 5.91 12.95
CA LYS A 19 -8.36 7.08 13.64
C LYS A 19 -9.33 7.87 12.76
N VAL A 20 -9.54 7.47 11.50
CA VAL A 20 -10.43 8.16 10.57
C VAL A 20 -11.78 7.47 10.51
N VAL A 21 -12.84 8.19 10.87
CA VAL A 21 -14.24 7.75 10.75
C VAL A 21 -14.92 8.54 9.63
N ARG A 22 -15.78 7.87 8.85
CA ARG A 22 -16.51 8.45 7.72
C ARG A 22 -18.01 8.30 7.89
N PRO A 23 -18.66 9.17 8.70
CA PRO A 23 -20.06 9.01 9.08
C PRO A 23 -21.04 9.15 7.90
N PHE A 24 -20.65 9.85 6.82
CA PHE A 24 -21.52 10.10 5.67
C PHE A 24 -21.41 9.06 4.54
N LEU A 25 -20.76 7.92 4.76
CA LEU A 25 -20.64 6.89 3.71
C LEU A 25 -21.97 6.28 3.26
N GLN A 26 -22.99 6.33 4.14
CA GLN A 26 -24.32 5.79 3.86
C GLN A 26 -25.32 6.87 3.46
N VAL A 27 -24.90 8.14 3.42
CA VAL A 27 -25.74 9.28 3.07
C VAL A 27 -25.48 9.65 1.63
N THR A 28 -26.52 9.78 0.83
CA THR A 28 -26.41 10.20 -0.55
C THR A 28 -26.08 11.70 -0.66
N HIS A 29 -25.49 12.08 -1.77
CA HIS A 29 -25.23 13.50 -2.05
C HIS A 29 -26.52 14.34 -2.05
N GLN A 30 -27.61 13.79 -2.59
CA GLN A 30 -28.90 14.48 -2.61
C GLN A 30 -29.47 14.69 -1.20
N GLU A 31 -29.35 13.72 -0.31
CA GLU A 31 -29.79 13.87 1.08
C GLU A 31 -29.00 14.98 1.79
N ILE A 32 -27.68 15.09 1.52
CA ILE A 32 -26.86 16.17 2.06
C ILE A 32 -27.32 17.53 1.53
N LEU A 33 -27.58 17.66 0.22
CA LEU A 33 -28.08 18.90 -0.36
C LEU A 33 -29.43 19.31 0.21
N ASN A 34 -30.37 18.37 0.29
CA ASN A 34 -31.69 18.61 0.87
C ASN A 34 -31.59 19.07 2.34
N TYR A 35 -30.69 18.48 3.11
CA TYR A 35 -30.44 18.90 4.49
C TYR A 35 -29.87 20.32 4.55
N CYS A 36 -28.89 20.66 3.70
CA CYS A 36 -28.34 22.01 3.66
C CYS A 36 -29.39 23.04 3.31
N GLU A 37 -30.27 22.78 2.34
CA GLU A 37 -31.39 23.66 1.98
C GLU A 37 -32.38 23.84 3.13
N ALA A 38 -32.78 22.73 3.75
CA ALA A 38 -33.72 22.76 4.86
C ALA A 38 -33.23 23.55 6.08
N MET A 39 -31.90 23.51 6.32
CA MET A 39 -31.24 24.20 7.43
C MET A 39 -30.67 25.58 7.05
N GLY A 40 -30.83 26.03 5.80
CA GLY A 40 -30.29 27.31 5.31
C GLY A 40 -28.80 27.41 5.35
N LEU A 41 -28.10 26.25 5.22
CA LEU A 41 -26.63 26.21 5.22
C LEU A 41 -26.08 26.56 3.85
N SER A 42 -25.11 27.48 3.79
CA SER A 42 -24.37 27.78 2.58
C SER A 42 -23.26 26.74 2.36
N TYR A 43 -23.10 26.25 1.15
CA TYR A 43 -22.03 25.34 0.75
C TYR A 43 -21.35 25.80 -0.52
N VAL A 44 -20.10 25.40 -0.71
CA VAL A 44 -19.33 25.70 -1.91
C VAL A 44 -19.22 24.44 -2.77
N THR A 45 -19.52 24.59 -4.05
CA THR A 45 -19.29 23.51 -5.01
C THR A 45 -17.89 23.65 -5.59
N ASP A 46 -17.05 22.65 -5.35
CA ASP A 46 -15.71 22.59 -5.94
C ASP A 46 -15.82 22.38 -7.46
N SER A 47 -15.28 23.34 -8.24
CA SER A 47 -15.31 23.30 -9.71
C SER A 47 -14.57 22.08 -10.29
N THR A 48 -13.60 21.51 -9.58
CA THR A 48 -12.87 20.30 -10.01
C THR A 48 -13.78 19.07 -10.07
N ASN A 49 -14.90 19.06 -9.33
CA ASN A 49 -15.90 18.00 -9.39
C ASN A 49 -16.66 17.97 -10.73
N LEU A 50 -16.63 19.07 -11.49
CA LEU A 50 -17.29 19.18 -12.80
C LEU A 50 -16.36 18.84 -13.97
N SER A 51 -15.04 18.70 -13.73
CA SER A 51 -14.09 18.35 -14.79
C SER A 51 -14.23 16.89 -15.20
N HIS A 52 -14.37 16.66 -16.51
CA HIS A 52 -14.37 15.32 -17.12
C HIS A 52 -12.97 14.72 -17.29
N ASP A 53 -11.90 15.43 -16.92
CA ASP A 53 -10.52 14.94 -17.10
C ASP A 53 -10.17 13.77 -16.19
N TYR A 54 -10.89 13.63 -15.09
CA TYR A 54 -10.65 12.56 -14.13
C TYR A 54 -11.51 11.33 -14.41
N THR A 55 -10.90 10.17 -14.54
CA THR A 55 -11.59 8.86 -14.73
C THR A 55 -12.71 8.64 -13.70
N ARG A 56 -12.54 9.12 -12.46
CA ARG A 56 -13.57 9.01 -11.40
C ARG A 56 -14.83 9.81 -11.76
N ASN A 57 -14.67 11.02 -12.29
CA ASN A 57 -15.79 11.88 -12.67
C ASN A 57 -16.51 11.31 -13.91
N ARG A 58 -15.76 10.81 -14.90
CA ARG A 58 -16.33 10.12 -16.05
C ARG A 58 -17.18 8.90 -15.65
N LEU A 59 -16.67 8.06 -14.74
CA LEU A 59 -17.44 6.93 -14.21
C LEU A 59 -18.73 7.39 -13.52
N ARG A 60 -18.66 8.48 -12.74
CA ARG A 60 -19.82 9.03 -12.01
C ARG A 60 -20.88 9.62 -12.94
N TRP A 61 -20.46 10.37 -13.95
CA TRP A 61 -21.38 11.15 -14.78
C TRP A 61 -21.80 10.43 -16.07
N GLU A 62 -20.97 9.53 -16.61
CA GLU A 62 -21.24 8.87 -17.88
C GLU A 62 -21.67 7.40 -17.69
N VAL A 63 -21.01 6.67 -16.80
CA VAL A 63 -21.21 5.22 -16.67
C VAL A 63 -22.29 4.85 -15.65
N LEU A 64 -22.26 5.43 -14.46
CA LEU A 64 -23.24 5.12 -13.41
C LEU A 64 -24.68 5.38 -13.85
N PRO A 65 -25.03 6.51 -14.50
CA PRO A 65 -26.39 6.75 -14.96
C PRO A 65 -26.89 5.71 -15.99
N VAL A 66 -26.00 5.23 -16.85
CA VAL A 66 -26.34 4.16 -17.80
C VAL A 66 -26.64 2.85 -17.07
N LEU A 67 -25.86 2.50 -16.07
CA LEU A 67 -26.10 1.31 -15.26
C LEU A 67 -27.41 1.39 -14.47
N GLU A 68 -27.76 2.57 -13.97
CA GLU A 68 -29.02 2.82 -13.27
C GLU A 68 -30.21 2.81 -14.24
N GLN A 69 -30.06 3.22 -15.49
CA GLN A 69 -31.09 3.08 -16.52
C GLN A 69 -31.35 1.60 -16.87
N VAL A 70 -30.28 0.80 -16.95
CA VAL A 70 -30.40 -0.66 -17.20
C VAL A 70 -31.05 -1.37 -15.99
N ASN A 71 -30.68 -0.97 -14.78
CA ASN A 71 -31.21 -1.50 -13.53
C ASN A 71 -31.38 -0.39 -12.50
N PRO A 72 -32.58 0.13 -12.27
CA PRO A 72 -32.87 1.16 -11.26
C PRO A 72 -32.48 0.76 -9.83
N GLY A 73 -32.32 -0.55 -9.57
CA GLY A 73 -31.83 -1.09 -8.30
C GLY A 73 -30.31 -1.33 -8.26
N PHE A 74 -29.53 -0.84 -9.22
CA PHE A 74 -28.11 -1.14 -9.37
C PHE A 74 -27.31 -0.79 -8.12
N LEU A 75 -27.42 0.43 -7.58
CA LEU A 75 -26.68 0.85 -6.39
C LEU A 75 -27.04 0.01 -5.15
N ALA A 76 -28.34 -0.29 -4.99
CA ALA A 76 -28.81 -1.15 -3.90
C ALA A 76 -28.28 -2.60 -4.05
N ALA A 77 -28.20 -3.10 -5.27
CA ALA A 77 -27.61 -4.42 -5.54
C ALA A 77 -26.14 -4.46 -5.23
N ILE A 78 -25.36 -3.43 -5.61
CA ILE A 78 -23.93 -3.29 -5.24
C ILE A 78 -23.77 -3.20 -3.73
N SER A 79 -24.61 -2.42 -3.05
CA SER A 79 -24.54 -2.31 -1.58
C SER A 79 -24.77 -3.67 -0.90
N ARG A 80 -25.78 -4.43 -1.32
CA ARG A 80 -26.00 -5.80 -0.78
C ARG A 80 -24.85 -6.73 -1.09
N MET A 81 -24.30 -6.68 -2.30
CA MET A 81 -23.12 -7.48 -2.69
C MET A 81 -21.93 -7.15 -1.77
N THR A 82 -21.63 -5.87 -1.55
CA THR A 82 -20.49 -5.46 -0.69
C THR A 82 -20.69 -5.87 0.76
N GLN A 83 -21.93 -5.87 1.28
CA GLN A 83 -22.24 -6.39 2.62
C GLN A 83 -21.94 -7.89 2.73
N THR A 84 -22.36 -8.70 1.76
CA THR A 84 -22.04 -10.16 1.74
C THR A 84 -20.54 -10.39 1.64
N LEU A 85 -19.86 -9.72 0.72
CA LEU A 85 -18.41 -9.82 0.55
C LEU A 85 -17.64 -9.36 1.79
N SER A 86 -18.19 -8.41 2.56
CA SER A 86 -17.58 -7.98 3.83
C SER A 86 -17.60 -9.09 4.88
N GLN A 87 -18.68 -9.86 4.96
CA GLN A 87 -18.78 -11.02 5.85
C GLN A 87 -17.79 -12.12 5.44
N ASP A 88 -17.71 -12.41 4.14
CA ASP A 88 -16.75 -13.38 3.61
C ASP A 88 -15.31 -12.96 3.89
N GLN A 89 -14.99 -11.67 3.72
CA GLN A 89 -13.66 -11.13 4.01
C GLN A 89 -13.30 -11.24 5.50
N ASP A 90 -14.23 -10.86 6.38
CA ASP A 90 -14.05 -10.96 7.84
C ASP A 90 -13.78 -12.41 8.27
N TYR A 91 -14.56 -13.35 7.74
CA TYR A 91 -14.34 -14.78 7.99
C TYR A 91 -12.96 -15.23 7.51
N LEU A 92 -12.58 -14.89 6.27
CA LEU A 92 -11.28 -15.29 5.71
C LEU A 92 -10.10 -14.66 6.46
N GLU A 93 -10.22 -13.41 6.91
CA GLU A 93 -9.21 -12.75 7.73
C GLU A 93 -9.07 -13.38 9.10
N THR A 94 -10.20 -13.69 9.74
CA THR A 94 -10.24 -14.40 11.03
C THR A 94 -9.57 -15.78 10.93
N GLN A 95 -9.91 -16.55 9.90
CA GLN A 95 -9.29 -17.88 9.67
C GLN A 95 -7.80 -17.77 9.33
N ALA A 96 -7.40 -16.75 8.57
CA ALA A 96 -5.99 -16.54 8.26
C ALA A 96 -5.17 -16.11 9.49
N ALA A 97 -5.75 -15.30 10.38
CA ALA A 97 -5.11 -14.92 11.65
C ALA A 97 -4.97 -16.16 12.58
N ALA A 98 -5.98 -17.00 12.64
CA ALA A 98 -5.91 -18.27 13.40
C ALA A 98 -4.80 -19.17 12.83
N LEU A 99 -4.77 -19.37 11.51
CA LEU A 99 -3.72 -20.14 10.83
C LEU A 99 -2.32 -19.57 11.12
N LEU A 100 -2.16 -18.24 11.06
CA LEU A 100 -0.91 -17.59 11.40
C LEU A 100 -0.49 -17.87 12.84
N GLY A 101 -1.42 -17.75 13.78
CA GLY A 101 -1.17 -18.06 15.19
C GLY A 101 -0.73 -19.51 15.41
N GLU A 102 -1.40 -20.44 14.78
CA GLU A 102 -1.12 -21.86 14.86
C GLU A 102 0.19 -22.29 14.17
N ALA A 103 0.59 -21.59 13.10
CA ALA A 103 1.81 -21.88 12.38
C ALA A 103 3.06 -21.26 13.04
N ARG A 104 2.92 -20.46 14.10
CA ARG A 104 4.07 -19.81 14.74
C ARG A 104 5.03 -20.81 15.36
N VAL A 105 6.31 -20.60 15.07
CA VAL A 105 7.46 -21.27 15.70
C VAL A 105 8.46 -20.20 16.16
N PRO A 106 9.45 -20.51 17.01
CA PRO A 106 10.36 -19.50 17.57
C PRO A 106 11.07 -18.62 16.54
N VAL A 107 11.34 -19.13 15.34
CA VAL A 107 12.14 -18.43 14.31
C VAL A 107 11.32 -18.16 13.03
N GLY A 108 10.00 -18.19 13.09
CA GLY A 108 9.18 -17.96 11.90
C GLY A 108 7.86 -18.71 11.92
N LEU A 109 7.53 -19.36 10.83
CA LEU A 109 6.28 -20.11 10.64
C LEU A 109 6.57 -21.54 10.20
N ASP A 110 5.80 -22.51 10.70
CA ASP A 110 5.82 -23.90 10.24
C ASP A 110 5.30 -23.98 8.79
N ALA A 111 6.22 -24.23 7.87
CA ALA A 111 5.93 -24.33 6.44
C ALA A 111 5.03 -25.52 6.11
N SER A 112 5.12 -26.61 6.86
CA SER A 112 4.31 -27.81 6.63
C SER A 112 2.83 -27.51 6.95
N ARG A 113 2.57 -26.81 8.04
CA ARG A 113 1.21 -26.40 8.42
C ARG A 113 0.61 -25.43 7.41
N LEU A 114 1.40 -24.47 6.93
CA LEU A 114 0.96 -23.53 5.90
C LEU A 114 0.62 -24.24 4.57
N ARG A 115 1.44 -25.20 4.14
CA ARG A 115 1.18 -25.98 2.90
C ARG A 115 -0.08 -26.83 2.96
N GLN A 116 -0.50 -27.27 4.15
CA GLN A 116 -1.73 -28.05 4.33
C GLN A 116 -3.00 -27.20 4.30
N ALA A 117 -2.87 -25.87 4.51
CA ALA A 117 -3.99 -24.96 4.55
C ALA A 117 -4.46 -24.55 3.15
N HIS A 118 -5.70 -24.05 3.07
CA HIS A 118 -6.25 -23.55 1.81
C HIS A 118 -5.45 -22.35 1.29
N PRO A 119 -5.09 -22.27 -0.01
CA PRO A 119 -4.26 -21.18 -0.55
C PRO A 119 -4.78 -19.76 -0.27
N ALA A 120 -6.12 -19.59 -0.22
CA ALA A 120 -6.73 -18.31 0.14
C ALA A 120 -6.44 -17.87 1.58
N LEU A 121 -6.20 -18.78 2.50
CA LEU A 121 -5.82 -18.49 3.88
C LEU A 121 -4.31 -18.26 3.98
N VAL A 122 -3.52 -19.09 3.29
CA VAL A 122 -2.05 -18.99 3.30
C VAL A 122 -1.61 -17.60 2.80
N SER A 123 -2.13 -17.14 1.66
CA SER A 123 -1.77 -15.83 1.12
C SER A 123 -2.11 -14.69 2.09
N ARG A 124 -3.26 -14.77 2.79
CA ARG A 124 -3.64 -13.78 3.81
C ARG A 124 -2.77 -13.86 5.07
N ALA A 125 -2.47 -15.08 5.53
CA ALA A 125 -1.59 -15.29 6.69
C ALA A 125 -0.18 -14.74 6.43
N LEU A 126 0.36 -14.94 5.21
CA LEU A 126 1.66 -14.37 4.81
C LEU A 126 1.62 -12.83 4.74
N LEU A 127 0.52 -12.24 4.29
CA LEU A 127 0.35 -10.78 4.30
C LEU A 127 0.23 -10.21 5.72
N LEU A 128 -0.46 -10.90 6.63
CA LEU A 128 -0.49 -10.55 8.05
C LEU A 128 0.89 -10.64 8.68
N TYR A 129 1.62 -11.72 8.40
CA TYR A 129 2.98 -11.90 8.89
C TYR A 129 3.94 -10.82 8.37
N TRP A 130 3.82 -10.46 7.09
CA TRP A 130 4.55 -9.33 6.50
C TRP A 130 4.29 -8.03 7.27
N LYS A 131 3.02 -7.69 7.47
CA LYS A 131 2.62 -6.46 8.17
C LYS A 131 3.16 -6.43 9.61
N GLU A 132 3.11 -7.53 10.32
CA GLU A 132 3.64 -7.64 11.68
C GLU A 132 5.16 -7.44 11.74
N ARG A 133 5.88 -8.00 10.76
CA ARG A 133 7.35 -7.97 10.75
C ARG A 133 7.91 -6.64 10.29
N THR A 134 7.31 -6.01 9.29
CA THR A 134 7.82 -4.78 8.69
C THR A 134 7.16 -3.52 9.21
N GLY A 135 6.02 -3.63 9.90
CA GLY A 135 5.21 -2.48 10.30
C GLY A 135 4.62 -1.69 9.13
N GLU A 136 4.86 -2.16 7.91
CA GLU A 136 4.37 -1.48 6.71
C GLU A 136 2.92 -1.83 6.44
N GLU A 137 2.09 -0.80 6.27
CA GLU A 137 0.72 -0.96 5.79
C GLU A 137 0.65 -1.19 4.28
N SER A 138 1.76 -0.98 3.54
CA SER A 138 1.79 -1.21 2.10
C SER A 138 1.57 -2.69 1.81
N SER A 139 0.48 -2.98 1.12
CA SER A 139 0.21 -4.33 0.65
C SER A 139 1.25 -4.73 -0.39
N LEU A 140 1.82 -5.91 -0.21
CA LEU A 140 2.63 -6.53 -1.25
C LEU A 140 1.82 -6.64 -2.55
N GLU A 141 2.45 -6.35 -3.68
CA GLU A 141 1.85 -6.61 -4.98
C GLU A 141 1.64 -8.12 -5.17
N LYS A 142 0.70 -8.48 -6.05
CA LYS A 142 0.40 -9.90 -6.34
C LYS A 142 1.66 -10.71 -6.68
N LYS A 143 2.58 -10.15 -7.47
CA LYS A 143 3.84 -10.83 -7.83
C LYS A 143 4.69 -11.24 -6.61
N HIS A 144 4.70 -10.41 -5.55
CA HIS A 144 5.44 -10.70 -4.32
C HIS A 144 4.75 -11.78 -3.50
N VAL A 145 3.41 -11.77 -3.45
CA VAL A 145 2.64 -12.83 -2.79
C VAL A 145 2.84 -14.17 -3.51
N ASP A 146 2.80 -14.16 -4.84
CA ASP A 146 3.04 -15.35 -5.66
C ASP A 146 4.48 -15.89 -5.45
N ALA A 147 5.46 -14.99 -5.31
CA ALA A 147 6.85 -15.38 -5.00
C ALA A 147 7.00 -15.98 -3.59
N LEU A 148 6.30 -15.43 -2.59
CA LEU A 148 6.26 -16.00 -1.23
C LEU A 148 5.62 -17.40 -1.21
N LEU A 149 4.51 -17.58 -1.93
CA LEU A 149 3.87 -18.89 -2.06
C LEU A 149 4.80 -19.91 -2.75
N ALA A 150 5.48 -19.49 -3.82
CA ALA A 150 6.45 -20.33 -4.50
C ALA A 150 7.64 -20.71 -3.61
N CYS A 151 8.14 -19.74 -2.82
CA CYS A 151 9.19 -19.97 -1.82
C CYS A 151 8.72 -20.96 -0.74
N LEU A 152 7.49 -20.80 -0.24
CA LEU A 152 6.89 -21.71 0.73
C LEU A 152 6.80 -23.15 0.18
N GLU A 153 6.37 -23.32 -1.08
CA GLU A 153 6.17 -24.64 -1.69
C GLU A 153 7.49 -25.35 -2.03
N ARG A 154 8.42 -24.64 -2.65
CA ARG A 154 9.65 -25.20 -3.22
C ARG A 154 10.85 -25.12 -2.28
N GLY A 155 10.75 -24.32 -1.22
CA GLY A 155 11.92 -23.88 -0.46
C GLY A 155 12.72 -22.80 -1.18
N GLY A 156 13.81 -22.34 -0.55
CA GLY A 156 14.70 -21.31 -1.10
C GLY A 156 14.39 -19.91 -0.59
N GLU A 157 14.75 -18.93 -1.38
CA GLU A 157 14.69 -17.51 -1.02
C GLU A 157 13.92 -16.68 -2.05
N THR A 158 13.39 -15.54 -1.62
CA THR A 158 12.77 -14.54 -2.49
C THR A 158 12.98 -13.13 -1.94
N ASP A 159 13.35 -12.19 -2.83
CA ASP A 159 13.51 -10.80 -2.47
C ASP A 159 12.14 -10.09 -2.49
N LEU A 160 11.93 -9.22 -1.51
CA LEU A 160 10.72 -8.46 -1.30
C LEU A 160 11.03 -6.95 -1.23
N PRO A 161 10.02 -6.07 -1.34
CA PRO A 161 10.21 -4.64 -1.20
C PRO A 161 10.91 -4.28 0.13
N GLY A 162 11.60 -3.14 0.13
CA GLY A 162 12.32 -2.67 1.33
C GLY A 162 13.59 -3.47 1.65
N GLY A 163 14.02 -4.37 0.76
CA GLY A 163 15.18 -5.23 0.96
C GLY A 163 14.94 -6.43 1.89
N VAL A 164 13.70 -6.64 2.29
CA VAL A 164 13.30 -7.81 3.07
C VAL A 164 13.46 -9.07 2.24
N ARG A 165 13.92 -10.15 2.85
CA ARG A 165 14.05 -11.45 2.22
C ARG A 165 13.12 -12.46 2.87
N GLY A 166 12.31 -13.12 2.04
CA GLY A 166 11.55 -14.31 2.44
C GLY A 166 12.38 -15.56 2.19
N TRP A 167 12.45 -16.47 3.14
CA TRP A 167 13.13 -17.74 2.96
C TRP A 167 12.33 -18.91 3.57
N CYS A 168 12.50 -20.09 2.98
CA CYS A 168 11.92 -21.32 3.47
C CYS A 168 12.96 -22.44 3.44
N SER A 169 13.37 -22.92 4.60
CA SER A 169 14.36 -23.99 4.77
C SER A 169 14.03 -24.85 5.99
N GLN A 170 14.32 -26.15 5.92
CA GLN A 170 14.13 -27.10 7.00
C GLN A 170 12.72 -27.08 7.63
N GLY A 171 11.69 -26.81 6.82
CA GLY A 171 10.31 -26.76 7.28
C GLY A 171 9.90 -25.45 7.98
N VAL A 172 10.76 -24.46 8.01
CA VAL A 172 10.49 -23.14 8.58
C VAL A 172 10.46 -22.10 7.45
N PHE A 173 9.43 -21.27 7.46
CA PHE A 173 9.33 -20.06 6.63
C PHE A 173 9.55 -18.83 7.50
N SER A 174 10.38 -17.89 7.04
CA SER A 174 10.61 -16.64 7.77
C SER A 174 10.83 -15.46 6.83
N LEU A 175 10.71 -14.26 7.38
CA LEU A 175 11.06 -13.00 6.76
C LEU A 175 12.23 -12.39 7.53
N GLU A 176 13.30 -12.04 6.80
CA GLU A 176 14.45 -11.34 7.33
C GLU A 176 14.45 -9.91 6.81
N GLU A 177 14.47 -8.95 7.73
CA GLU A 177 14.72 -7.56 7.38
C GLU A 177 16.21 -7.39 7.05
N PRO A 178 16.54 -6.50 6.10
CA PRO A 178 17.93 -6.12 5.93
C PRO A 178 18.44 -5.53 7.24
N GLU A 179 19.63 -5.91 7.65
CA GLU A 179 20.32 -5.22 8.75
C GLU A 179 20.31 -3.73 8.40
N ARG A 180 19.54 -2.94 9.13
CA ARG A 180 19.61 -1.48 9.01
C ARG A 180 20.98 -1.12 9.58
N PRO A 181 21.90 -0.60 8.78
CA PRO A 181 23.16 -0.13 9.32
C PRO A 181 22.81 0.89 10.42
N GLU A 182 23.43 0.75 11.58
CA GLU A 182 23.24 1.71 12.68
C GLU A 182 23.37 3.12 12.11
N GLY A 183 22.36 3.95 12.34
CA GLY A 183 22.38 5.32 11.86
C GLY A 183 23.60 6.03 12.42
N PHE A 184 24.42 6.61 11.58
CA PHE A 184 25.57 7.39 12.01
C PHE A 184 25.42 8.85 11.58
N SER A 185 25.97 9.75 12.39
CA SER A 185 26.11 11.16 12.05
C SER A 185 27.61 11.46 11.92
N VAL A 186 28.01 11.97 10.77
CA VAL A 186 29.40 12.28 10.46
C VAL A 186 29.49 13.71 9.94
N ARG A 187 30.44 14.50 10.47
CA ARG A 187 30.79 15.76 9.83
C ARG A 187 31.46 15.49 8.50
N VAL A 188 30.91 16.06 7.45
CA VAL A 188 31.46 15.95 6.11
C VAL A 188 32.15 17.26 5.73
N PHE A 189 33.26 17.16 5.01
CA PHE A 189 34.04 18.28 4.51
C PHE A 189 34.07 18.24 3.00
N LEU A 190 34.39 19.36 2.35
CA LEU A 190 34.66 19.37 0.92
C LEU A 190 35.84 18.46 0.62
N GLY A 191 35.69 17.64 -0.40
CA GLY A 191 36.63 16.57 -0.75
C GLY A 191 36.10 15.20 -0.33
N GLU A 192 37.00 14.31 0.01
CA GLU A 192 36.69 12.91 0.29
C GLU A 192 36.51 12.69 1.78
N THR A 193 35.39 12.08 2.17
CA THR A 193 35.11 11.67 3.54
C THR A 193 34.80 10.17 3.56
N LEU A 194 35.53 9.41 4.35
CA LEU A 194 35.23 7.99 4.57
C LEU A 194 34.13 7.86 5.61
N LEU A 195 33.02 7.23 5.22
CA LEU A 195 31.88 7.00 6.10
C LEU A 195 32.08 5.75 6.96
N PRO A 196 31.49 5.67 8.17
CA PRO A 196 31.62 4.50 9.04
C PRO A 196 31.16 3.17 8.40
N CYS A 197 30.28 3.23 7.41
CA CYS A 197 29.85 2.07 6.62
C CYS A 197 30.87 1.61 5.55
N GLY A 198 32.08 2.17 5.54
CA GLY A 198 33.13 1.85 4.57
C GLY A 198 32.95 2.49 3.18
N LYS A 199 31.89 3.27 2.95
CA LYS A 199 31.69 4.02 1.72
C LYS A 199 32.43 5.34 1.74
N GLN A 200 32.85 5.80 0.58
CA GLN A 200 33.52 7.08 0.39
C GLN A 200 32.54 8.11 -0.17
N LEU A 201 32.41 9.25 0.50
CA LEU A 201 31.62 10.38 0.06
C LEU A 201 32.57 11.47 -0.45
N ASN A 202 32.38 11.92 -1.69
CA ASN A 202 33.15 13.02 -2.28
C ASN A 202 32.20 14.21 -2.51
N LEU A 203 32.47 15.29 -1.78
CA LEU A 203 31.71 16.54 -1.88
C LEU A 203 32.54 17.61 -2.60
N ARG A 204 31.95 18.21 -3.62
CA ARG A 204 32.54 19.35 -4.34
C ARG A 204 31.49 20.41 -4.59
N VAL A 205 31.90 21.66 -4.54
CA VAL A 205 31.09 22.81 -4.95
C VAL A 205 31.32 23.06 -6.43
N GLU A 206 30.26 23.08 -7.21
CA GLU A 206 30.28 23.46 -8.63
C GLU A 206 29.45 24.74 -8.80
N GLN A 207 30.00 25.75 -9.47
CA GLN A 207 29.23 26.93 -9.88
C GLN A 207 28.35 26.54 -11.05
N LEU A 208 27.03 26.75 -10.91
CA LEU A 208 26.13 26.56 -12.02
C LEU A 208 26.28 27.70 -13.04
N PRO A 209 26.27 27.43 -14.36
CA PRO A 209 26.25 28.46 -15.37
C PRO A 209 25.01 29.34 -15.22
N GLN A 210 25.15 30.67 -15.40
CA GLN A 210 24.12 31.66 -15.15
C GLN A 210 22.89 31.60 -16.07
N GLU A 211 22.82 30.71 -17.02
CA GLU A 211 21.66 30.52 -17.90
C GLU A 211 21.03 29.13 -17.73
N GLY A 212 19.94 29.10 -17.02
CA GLY A 212 18.68 28.35 -17.18
C GLY A 212 18.68 26.85 -17.42
N VAL A 213 19.78 26.17 -17.53
CA VAL A 213 19.81 24.71 -17.72
C VAL A 213 20.35 24.06 -16.45
N VAL A 214 19.43 23.69 -15.56
CA VAL A 214 19.76 22.74 -14.49
C VAL A 214 20.17 21.42 -15.17
N PRO A 215 21.43 20.99 -15.08
CA PRO A 215 21.84 19.71 -15.66
C PRO A 215 20.96 18.63 -15.04
N LYS A 216 20.33 17.79 -15.90
CA LYS A 216 19.60 16.63 -15.41
C LYS A 216 20.57 15.78 -14.60
N ILE A 217 20.46 15.86 -13.29
CA ILE A 217 21.21 14.99 -12.38
C ILE A 217 20.60 13.61 -12.55
N HIS A 218 21.23 12.80 -13.40
CA HIS A 218 20.84 11.40 -13.50
C HIS A 218 21.03 10.74 -12.14
N ASN A 219 19.96 10.16 -11.62
CA ASN A 219 19.95 9.29 -10.44
C ASN A 219 20.81 8.04 -10.66
N LEU A 220 22.11 8.21 -10.77
CA LEU A 220 23.05 7.14 -10.54
C LEU A 220 23.40 7.21 -9.05
N LEU A 221 22.82 6.25 -8.30
CA LEU A 221 23.17 5.89 -6.91
C LEU A 221 24.10 6.91 -6.21
N PHE A 222 23.51 7.78 -5.36
CA PHE A 222 24.26 8.73 -4.52
C PHE A 222 24.83 10.02 -5.15
N LYS A 223 24.34 10.47 -6.31
CA LYS A 223 24.61 11.84 -6.78
C LYS A 223 23.39 12.72 -6.50
N ASN A 224 23.30 13.25 -5.30
CA ASN A 224 22.33 14.28 -4.95
C ASN A 224 23.04 15.64 -4.97
N ALA A 225 22.49 16.62 -5.69
CA ALA A 225 22.87 18.00 -5.50
C ALA A 225 22.02 18.57 -4.37
N LEU A 226 22.70 19.17 -3.38
CA LEU A 226 22.08 19.92 -2.30
C LEU A 226 22.40 21.39 -2.54
N ASP A 227 21.42 22.25 -2.28
CA ASP A 227 21.65 23.69 -2.28
C ASP A 227 22.59 24.03 -1.14
N TYR A 228 23.66 24.77 -1.46
CA TYR A 228 24.69 25.11 -0.49
C TYR A 228 24.13 25.94 0.68
N ASP A 229 23.13 26.77 0.42
CA ASP A 229 22.49 27.62 1.43
C ASP A 229 21.63 26.84 2.44
N ILE A 230 21.34 25.56 2.17
CA ILE A 230 20.57 24.67 3.07
C ILE A 230 21.51 23.91 4.03
N ILE A 231 22.82 23.89 3.78
CA ILE A 231 23.80 23.08 4.52
C ILE A 231 24.49 23.89 5.64
N THR A 232 24.40 25.18 5.63
CA THR A 232 24.93 26.09 6.66
C THR A 232 23.93 26.40 7.74
#